data_3d74337b837e44ebe1fa77817cb0cc8a
#
_entry.id   3d74337b837e44ebe1fa77817cb0cc8a
#
_cell.length_a   1.000
_cell.length_b   1.000
_cell.length_c   1.000
_cell.angle_alpha   90.00
_cell.angle_beta   90.00
_cell.angle_gamma   90.00
#
_symmetry.space_group_name_H-M   'P 1'
#
loop_
_entity.id
_entity.type
_entity.pdbx_description
1 polymer ?
#
loop_
_entity_poly.entity_id
_entity_poly.type
_entity_poly.pdbx_seq_one_letter_code
_entity_poly.pdbx_strand_id
1 'polypeptide(L)'
;AKNYLRSDSGDAKELAGLLSTGEVDELFQAPNQCLYVLDTMRGLSASWAAKAVHNGACAEVVAQVFGALTRQIDLLTGTFGGMERINNTPLPFVYVSHLRTSLTVYLTLVPIVFAPIWLWATPPLTLIVAWALLGIEAAAVECERPVRGCANHMPLEAFCAVVADNVRQTLQHSASMGAKLRSR
;
A
#
# COMPACT_ATOMS: atom_id res chain seq x y z
N ALA A 1 0.09 -4.05 6.27
CA ALA A 1 -0.49 -3.45 5.04
C ALA A 1 0.14 -4.04 3.78
N LYS A 2 1.48 -3.99 3.63
CA LYS A 2 2.19 -4.50 2.43
C LYS A 2 1.75 -5.91 2.04
N ASN A 3 1.89 -6.87 2.94
CA ASN A 3 1.58 -8.28 2.69
C ASN A 3 0.08 -8.51 2.46
N TYR A 4 -0.77 -7.82 3.22
CA TYR A 4 -2.22 -7.88 3.06
C TYR A 4 -2.67 -7.37 1.67
N LEU A 5 -2.15 -6.23 1.21
CA LEU A 5 -2.50 -5.66 -0.09
C LEU A 5 -2.00 -6.51 -1.27
N ARG A 6 -0.90 -7.23 -1.09
CA ARG A 6 -0.37 -8.17 -2.10
C ARG A 6 -1.02 -9.54 -2.06
N SER A 7 -1.87 -9.82 -1.06
CA SER A 7 -2.39 -11.17 -0.77
C SER A 7 -1.27 -12.19 -0.52
N ASP A 8 -0.14 -11.71 0.01
CA ASP A 8 0.97 -12.55 0.43
C ASP A 8 0.77 -13.02 1.87
N SER A 9 1.06 -14.29 2.11
CA SER A 9 1.21 -14.79 3.48
C SER A 9 2.47 -14.15 4.06
N GLY A 10 2.31 -13.13 4.89
CA GLY A 10 3.44 -12.41 5.50
C GLY A 10 4.45 -13.37 6.14
N ASP A 11 5.75 -13.08 5.99
CA ASP A 11 6.77 -13.85 6.66
C ASP A 11 6.85 -13.41 8.15
N ALA A 12 6.59 -14.33 9.07
CA ALA A 12 6.74 -14.09 10.50
C ALA A 12 8.13 -13.59 10.87
N LYS A 13 9.16 -13.89 10.06
CA LYS A 13 10.52 -13.39 10.22
C LYS A 13 10.65 -11.88 10.07
N GLU A 14 9.81 -11.24 9.24
CA GLU A 14 9.81 -9.78 9.10
C GLU A 14 9.36 -9.07 10.38
N LEU A 15 8.58 -9.76 11.22
CA LEU A 15 8.06 -9.25 12.49
C LEU A 15 8.86 -9.71 13.70
N ALA A 16 9.84 -10.61 13.50
CA ALA A 16 10.71 -11.11 14.54
C ALA A 16 11.48 -9.96 15.21
N GLY A 17 11.35 -9.86 16.54
CA GLY A 17 11.95 -8.77 17.33
C GLY A 17 11.13 -7.49 17.46
N LEU A 18 9.99 -7.37 16.74
CA LEU A 18 9.02 -6.28 16.92
C LEU A 18 7.82 -6.72 17.78
N LEU A 19 7.36 -7.94 17.56
CA LEU A 19 6.22 -8.55 18.26
C LEU A 19 6.68 -9.83 18.97
N SER A 20 6.01 -10.19 20.07
CA SER A 20 6.17 -11.49 20.72
C SER A 20 5.54 -12.60 19.85
N THR A 21 5.95 -13.85 20.06
CA THR A 21 5.42 -15.00 19.31
C THR A 21 3.89 -15.11 19.42
N GLY A 22 3.32 -14.84 20.60
CA GLY A 22 1.87 -14.87 20.81
C GLY A 22 1.14 -13.77 20.02
N GLU A 23 1.68 -12.55 20.00
CA GLU A 23 1.10 -11.45 19.21
C GLU A 23 1.19 -11.68 17.70
N VAL A 24 2.25 -12.36 17.26
CA VAL A 24 2.39 -12.77 15.85
C VAL A 24 1.30 -13.78 15.49
N ASP A 25 1.06 -14.79 16.34
CA ASP A 25 0.03 -15.80 16.11
C ASP A 25 -1.38 -15.18 16.07
N GLU A 26 -1.69 -14.27 17.00
CA GLU A 26 -2.96 -13.55 17.01
C GLU A 26 -3.13 -12.68 15.74
N LEU A 27 -2.06 -12.00 15.30
CA LEU A 27 -2.07 -11.21 14.09
C LEU A 27 -2.37 -12.04 12.85
N PHE A 28 -1.78 -13.24 12.73
CA PHE A 28 -2.01 -14.13 11.59
C PHE A 28 -3.39 -14.80 11.61
N GLN A 29 -4.00 -14.95 12.79
CA GLN A 29 -5.37 -15.45 12.91
C GLN A 29 -6.43 -14.38 12.60
N ALA A 30 -6.07 -13.10 12.65
CA ALA A 30 -7.00 -12.01 12.40
C ALA A 30 -7.43 -11.97 10.92
N PRO A 31 -8.73 -11.85 10.62
CA PRO A 31 -9.24 -11.75 9.25
C PRO A 31 -8.68 -10.56 8.49
N ASN A 32 -8.47 -9.44 9.18
CA ASN A 32 -7.81 -8.23 8.65
C ASN A 32 -6.66 -7.83 9.57
N GLN A 33 -5.46 -8.25 9.20
CA GLN A 33 -4.23 -7.99 9.95
C GLN A 33 -3.96 -6.50 10.17
N CYS A 34 -4.31 -5.67 9.20
CA CYS A 34 -4.07 -4.23 9.30
C CYS A 34 -4.99 -3.56 10.30
N LEU A 35 -6.26 -3.92 10.32
CA LEU A 35 -7.21 -3.42 11.31
C LEU A 35 -6.85 -3.91 12.71
N TYR A 36 -6.44 -5.16 12.85
CA TYR A 36 -5.97 -5.69 14.14
C TYR A 36 -4.83 -4.86 14.72
N VAL A 37 -3.82 -4.51 13.91
CA VAL A 37 -2.72 -3.66 14.37
C VAL A 37 -3.21 -2.27 14.75
N LEU A 38 -4.08 -1.65 13.97
CA LEU A 38 -4.62 -0.33 14.25
C LEU A 38 -5.46 -0.31 15.53
N ASP A 39 -6.25 -1.35 15.79
CA ASP A 39 -7.03 -1.49 17.02
C ASP A 39 -6.12 -1.75 18.23
N THR A 40 -5.07 -2.54 18.07
CA THR A 40 -4.04 -2.72 19.10
C THR A 40 -3.36 -1.38 19.44
N MET A 41 -3.02 -0.57 18.43
CA MET A 41 -2.46 0.77 18.66
C MET A 41 -3.44 1.68 19.41
N ARG A 42 -4.75 1.63 19.13
CA ARG A 42 -5.77 2.36 19.89
C ARG A 42 -5.82 1.89 21.33
N GLY A 43 -5.85 0.59 21.57
CA GLY A 43 -5.85 0.00 22.91
C GLY A 43 -4.60 0.40 23.72
N LEU A 44 -3.42 0.36 23.11
CA LEU A 44 -2.17 0.78 23.74
C LEU A 44 -2.17 2.28 24.08
N SER A 45 -2.66 3.13 23.17
CA SER A 45 -2.76 4.58 23.43
C SER A 45 -3.73 4.90 24.56
N ALA A 46 -4.86 4.20 24.63
CA ALA A 46 -5.83 4.34 25.73
C ALA A 46 -5.25 3.87 27.08
N SER A 47 -4.56 2.73 27.09
CA SER A 47 -3.91 2.21 28.29
C SER A 47 -2.78 3.12 28.78
N TRP A 48 -2.02 3.71 27.85
CA TRP A 48 -1.02 4.72 28.17
C TRP A 48 -1.66 5.95 28.81
N ALA A 49 -2.73 6.49 28.24
CA ALA A 49 -3.42 7.66 28.77
C ALA A 49 -3.96 7.43 30.20
N ALA A 50 -4.57 6.26 30.43
CA ALA A 50 -5.05 5.89 31.76
C ALA A 50 -3.92 5.78 32.79
N LYS A 51 -2.79 5.15 32.43
CA LYS A 51 -1.60 5.05 33.30
C LYS A 51 -0.96 6.41 33.57
N ALA A 52 -0.90 7.29 32.55
CA ALA A 52 -0.33 8.63 32.71
C ALA A 52 -1.11 9.47 33.73
N VAL A 53 -2.44 9.45 33.65
CA VAL A 53 -3.31 10.12 34.61
C VAL A 53 -3.18 9.50 36.01
N HIS A 54 -3.15 8.17 36.10
CA HIS A 54 -2.95 7.47 37.38
C HIS A 54 -1.62 7.84 38.06
N ASN A 55 -0.57 8.07 37.25
CA ASN A 55 0.75 8.48 37.74
C ASN A 55 0.86 10.01 38.02
N GLY A 56 -0.25 10.73 38.02
CA GLY A 56 -0.30 12.15 38.40
C GLY A 56 0.00 13.13 37.26
N ALA A 57 -0.01 12.69 36.01
CA ALA A 57 0.09 13.61 34.88
C ALA A 57 -1.20 14.46 34.77
N CYS A 58 -1.06 15.71 34.29
CA CYS A 58 -2.20 16.61 34.08
C CYS A 58 -3.18 15.98 33.08
N ALA A 59 -4.41 15.75 33.50
CA ALA A 59 -5.44 15.09 32.73
C ALA A 59 -5.74 15.83 31.41
N GLU A 60 -5.70 17.16 31.40
CA GLU A 60 -5.94 17.96 30.19
C GLU A 60 -4.84 17.74 29.14
N VAL A 61 -3.58 17.73 29.56
CA VAL A 61 -2.43 17.47 28.66
C VAL A 61 -2.52 16.05 28.11
N VAL A 62 -2.82 15.07 28.96
CA VAL A 62 -2.99 13.67 28.55
C VAL A 62 -4.12 13.55 27.55
N ALA A 63 -5.26 14.21 27.76
CA ALA A 63 -6.40 14.20 26.85
C ALA A 63 -6.06 14.80 25.48
N GLN A 64 -5.29 15.89 25.44
CA GLN A 64 -4.84 16.51 24.19
C GLN A 64 -3.90 15.58 23.41
N VAL A 65 -2.92 14.97 24.08
CA VAL A 65 -1.98 14.01 23.44
C VAL A 65 -2.72 12.78 22.96
N PHE A 66 -3.61 12.22 23.78
CA PHE A 66 -4.43 11.07 23.40
C PHE A 66 -5.32 11.38 22.20
N GLY A 67 -5.96 12.56 22.18
CA GLY A 67 -6.78 13.01 21.05
C GLY A 67 -5.95 13.20 19.77
N ALA A 68 -4.69 13.66 19.88
CA ALA A 68 -3.79 13.76 18.75
C ALA A 68 -3.39 12.37 18.22
N LEU A 69 -3.04 11.43 19.10
CA LEU A 69 -2.71 10.04 18.72
C LEU A 69 -3.90 9.35 18.04
N THR A 70 -5.10 9.48 18.60
CA THR A 70 -6.32 8.89 18.02
C THR A 70 -6.57 9.41 16.61
N ARG A 71 -6.44 10.72 16.38
CA ARG A 71 -6.58 11.30 15.04
C ARG A 71 -5.57 10.76 14.06
N GLN A 72 -4.32 10.53 14.47
CA GLN A 72 -3.31 9.93 13.58
C GLN A 72 -3.64 8.49 13.24
N ILE A 73 -4.14 7.71 14.19
CA ILE A 73 -4.58 6.32 13.95
C ILE A 73 -5.81 6.30 13.02
N ASP A 74 -6.73 7.25 13.17
CA ASP A 74 -7.90 7.37 12.28
C ASP A 74 -7.48 7.74 10.85
N LEU A 75 -6.50 8.64 10.68
CA LEU A 75 -5.91 8.95 9.38
C LEU A 75 -5.25 7.73 8.74
N LEU A 76 -4.49 6.94 9.52
CA LEU A 76 -3.89 5.68 9.03
C LEU A 76 -4.97 4.68 8.61
N THR A 77 -6.04 4.56 9.39
CA THR A 77 -7.19 3.69 9.08
C THR A 77 -7.85 4.12 7.77
N GLY A 78 -8.10 5.41 7.60
CA GLY A 78 -8.69 5.97 6.38
C GLY A 78 -7.79 5.78 5.15
N THR A 79 -6.48 6.00 5.31
CA THR A 79 -5.49 5.79 4.23
C THR A 79 -5.42 4.32 3.83
N PHE A 80 -5.40 3.40 4.81
CA PHE A 80 -5.41 1.97 4.55
C PHE A 80 -6.70 1.56 3.81
N GLY A 81 -7.88 2.02 4.26
CA GLY A 81 -9.15 1.75 3.58
C GLY A 81 -9.19 2.32 2.15
N GLY A 82 -8.53 3.46 1.90
CA GLY A 82 -8.34 4.01 0.55
C GLY A 82 -7.50 3.09 -0.34
N MET A 83 -6.37 2.58 0.17
CA MET A 83 -5.51 1.64 -0.55
C MET A 83 -6.23 0.30 -0.82
N GLU A 84 -6.97 -0.20 0.15
CA GLU A 84 -7.77 -1.42 0.01
C GLU A 84 -8.87 -1.24 -1.06
N ARG A 85 -9.53 -0.09 -1.09
CA ARG A 85 -10.53 0.22 -2.12
C ARG A 85 -9.90 0.22 -3.52
N ILE A 86 -8.76 0.87 -3.72
CA ILE A 86 -8.05 0.89 -5.00
C ILE A 86 -7.67 -0.52 -5.43
N ASN A 87 -7.17 -1.33 -4.49
CA ASN A 87 -6.75 -2.71 -4.78
C ASN A 87 -7.92 -3.64 -5.12
N ASN A 88 -9.09 -3.44 -4.50
CA ASN A 88 -10.25 -4.34 -4.60
C ASN A 88 -11.31 -3.87 -5.60
N THR A 89 -11.17 -2.67 -6.17
CA THR A 89 -12.09 -2.16 -7.20
C THR A 89 -11.38 -2.01 -8.55
N PRO A 90 -11.12 -3.12 -9.27
CA PRO A 90 -10.58 -3.05 -10.62
C PRO A 90 -11.58 -2.39 -11.58
N LEU A 91 -11.10 -1.94 -12.72
CA LEU A 91 -11.94 -1.40 -13.78
C LEU A 91 -13.05 -2.40 -14.15
N PRO A 92 -14.27 -1.93 -14.47
CA PRO A 92 -15.36 -2.81 -14.87
C PRO A 92 -14.95 -3.70 -16.06
N PHE A 93 -15.15 -5.00 -15.92
CA PHE A 93 -14.77 -5.99 -16.96
C PHE A 93 -15.31 -5.64 -18.34
N VAL A 94 -16.55 -5.16 -18.42
CA VAL A 94 -17.20 -4.78 -19.68
C VAL A 94 -16.42 -3.67 -20.40
N TYR A 95 -15.93 -2.68 -19.66
CA TYR A 95 -15.13 -1.58 -20.21
C TYR A 95 -13.81 -2.10 -20.79
N VAL A 96 -13.07 -2.87 -20.01
CA VAL A 96 -11.78 -3.45 -20.44
C VAL A 96 -11.96 -4.38 -21.64
N SER A 97 -13.00 -5.23 -21.62
CA SER A 97 -13.32 -6.14 -22.71
C SER A 97 -13.66 -5.37 -23.99
N HIS A 98 -14.46 -4.29 -23.89
CA HIS A 98 -14.82 -3.48 -25.05
C HIS A 98 -13.60 -2.80 -25.67
N LEU A 99 -12.71 -2.23 -24.85
CA LEU A 99 -11.48 -1.62 -25.34
C LEU A 99 -10.59 -2.62 -26.07
N ARG A 100 -10.37 -3.82 -25.49
CA ARG A 100 -9.56 -4.86 -26.11
C ARG A 100 -10.17 -5.39 -27.39
N THR A 101 -11.48 -5.60 -27.42
CA THR A 101 -12.17 -6.01 -28.62
C THR A 101 -12.05 -4.96 -29.73
N SER A 102 -12.26 -3.69 -29.42
CA SER A 102 -12.13 -2.59 -30.37
C SER A 102 -10.70 -2.49 -30.92
N LEU A 103 -9.69 -2.63 -30.04
CA LEU A 103 -8.28 -2.64 -30.42
C LEU A 103 -7.95 -3.81 -31.36
N THR A 104 -8.43 -5.01 -31.03
CA THR A 104 -8.22 -6.21 -31.85
C THR A 104 -8.86 -6.06 -33.24
N VAL A 105 -10.12 -5.59 -33.28
CA VAL A 105 -10.83 -5.32 -34.55
C VAL A 105 -10.08 -4.28 -35.38
N TYR A 106 -9.65 -3.17 -34.76
CA TYR A 106 -8.87 -2.13 -35.44
C TYR A 106 -7.58 -2.69 -36.05
N LEU A 107 -6.77 -3.40 -35.26
CA LEU A 107 -5.50 -3.97 -35.71
C LEU A 107 -5.68 -5.04 -36.81
N THR A 108 -6.82 -5.72 -36.86
CA THR A 108 -7.16 -6.68 -37.90
C THR A 108 -7.60 -5.99 -39.19
N LEU A 109 -8.38 -4.91 -39.07
CA LEU A 109 -8.89 -4.18 -40.24
C LEU A 109 -7.83 -3.32 -40.92
N VAL A 110 -6.89 -2.73 -40.18
CA VAL A 110 -5.84 -1.86 -40.74
C VAL A 110 -5.07 -2.53 -41.91
N PRO A 111 -4.50 -3.72 -41.77
CA PRO A 111 -3.78 -4.36 -42.91
C PRO A 111 -4.70 -4.71 -44.07
N ILE A 112 -5.95 -5.07 -43.81
CA ILE A 112 -6.92 -5.42 -44.89
C ILE A 112 -7.25 -4.18 -45.73
N VAL A 113 -7.51 -3.04 -45.08
CA VAL A 113 -7.88 -1.79 -45.77
C VAL A 113 -6.70 -1.17 -46.49
N PHE A 114 -5.49 -1.21 -45.91
CA PHE A 114 -4.31 -0.53 -46.46
C PHE A 114 -3.43 -1.43 -47.35
N ALA A 115 -3.63 -2.74 -47.38
CA ALA A 115 -2.88 -3.65 -48.22
C ALA A 115 -2.84 -3.25 -49.71
N PRO A 116 -3.95 -2.84 -50.35
CA PRO A 116 -3.94 -2.43 -51.77
C PRO A 116 -3.19 -1.10 -52.00
N ILE A 117 -3.05 -0.26 -50.96
CA ILE A 117 -2.40 1.06 -51.09
C ILE A 117 -0.88 0.94 -50.81
N TRP A 118 -0.49 0.26 -49.73
CA TRP A 118 0.89 0.19 -49.24
C TRP A 118 1.64 -1.06 -49.69
N LEU A 119 0.96 -2.04 -50.27
CA LEU A 119 1.57 -3.29 -50.76
C LEU A 119 2.54 -3.90 -49.73
N TRP A 120 3.83 -4.03 -50.08
CA TRP A 120 4.85 -4.57 -49.23
C TRP A 120 5.21 -3.76 -47.99
N ALA A 121 4.82 -2.50 -47.92
CA ALA A 121 4.99 -1.67 -46.73
C ALA A 121 3.92 -1.93 -45.63
N THR A 122 2.83 -2.63 -45.98
CA THR A 122 1.74 -2.91 -45.03
C THR A 122 2.19 -3.72 -43.80
N PRO A 123 2.93 -4.84 -43.92
CA PRO A 123 3.34 -5.60 -42.74
C PRO A 123 4.22 -4.81 -41.76
N PRO A 124 5.30 -4.11 -42.14
CA PRO A 124 6.10 -3.38 -41.20
C PRO A 124 5.37 -2.19 -40.56
N LEU A 125 4.54 -1.47 -41.31
CA LEU A 125 3.76 -0.37 -40.77
C LEU A 125 2.70 -0.86 -39.77
N THR A 126 2.00 -1.95 -40.08
CA THR A 126 1.05 -2.57 -39.18
C THR A 126 1.72 -3.05 -37.89
N LEU A 127 2.94 -3.64 -38.01
CA LEU A 127 3.72 -4.08 -36.85
C LEU A 127 4.05 -2.91 -35.92
N ILE A 128 4.50 -1.78 -36.47
CA ILE A 128 4.83 -0.59 -35.65
C ILE A 128 3.56 -0.06 -34.94
N VAL A 129 2.43 0.03 -35.63
CA VAL A 129 1.18 0.49 -35.04
C VAL A 129 0.70 -0.49 -33.96
N ALA A 130 0.77 -1.80 -34.24
CA ALA A 130 0.39 -2.83 -33.28
C ALA A 130 1.27 -2.78 -32.03
N TRP A 131 2.58 -2.65 -32.19
CA TRP A 131 3.52 -2.56 -31.09
C TRP A 131 3.21 -1.34 -30.21
N ALA A 132 2.98 -0.16 -30.79
CA ALA A 132 2.66 1.06 -30.06
C ALA A 132 1.34 0.93 -29.29
N LEU A 133 0.28 0.47 -29.93
CA LEU A 133 -1.05 0.37 -29.31
C LEU A 133 -1.12 -0.72 -28.24
N LEU A 134 -0.54 -1.90 -28.50
CA LEU A 134 -0.48 -2.97 -27.53
C LEU A 134 0.45 -2.61 -26.35
N GLY A 135 1.50 -1.83 -26.59
CA GLY A 135 2.36 -1.30 -25.53
C GLY A 135 1.60 -0.35 -24.58
N ILE A 136 0.77 0.53 -25.12
CA ILE A 136 -0.10 1.40 -24.31
C ILE A 136 -1.11 0.59 -23.50
N GLU A 137 -1.72 -0.43 -24.11
CA GLU A 137 -2.67 -1.33 -23.42
C GLU A 137 -1.96 -2.09 -22.28
N ALA A 138 -0.77 -2.61 -22.52
CA ALA A 138 0.02 -3.32 -21.51
C ALA A 138 0.36 -2.39 -20.33
N ALA A 139 0.78 -1.16 -20.60
CA ALA A 139 1.03 -0.16 -19.57
C ALA A 139 -0.24 0.19 -18.76
N ALA A 140 -1.38 0.31 -19.41
CA ALA A 140 -2.65 0.56 -18.75
C ALA A 140 -3.04 -0.58 -17.78
N VAL A 141 -2.81 -1.84 -18.17
CA VAL A 141 -3.04 -3.02 -17.31
C VAL A 141 -2.14 -3.02 -16.08
N GLU A 142 -0.87 -2.63 -16.23
CA GLU A 142 0.05 -2.50 -15.08
C GLU A 142 -0.39 -1.39 -14.12
N CYS A 143 -0.86 -0.26 -14.64
CA CYS A 143 -1.37 0.84 -13.82
C CYS A 143 -2.66 0.51 -13.06
N GLU A 144 -3.47 -0.43 -13.57
CA GLU A 144 -4.72 -0.86 -12.91
C GLU A 144 -4.47 -1.51 -11.54
N ARG A 145 -3.33 -2.16 -11.35
CA ARG A 145 -3.00 -2.90 -10.12
C ARG A 145 -1.59 -2.59 -9.62
N PRO A 146 -1.36 -1.40 -9.06
CA PRO A 146 -0.02 -0.89 -8.76
C PRO A 146 0.69 -1.63 -7.61
N VAL A 147 -0.01 -2.50 -6.87
CA VAL A 147 0.48 -3.10 -5.61
C VAL A 147 0.94 -4.57 -5.76
N ARG A 148 0.72 -5.21 -6.89
CA ARG A 148 0.86 -6.67 -7.08
C ARG A 148 2.29 -7.26 -7.11
N GLY A 149 3.33 -6.53 -6.81
CA GLY A 149 4.67 -7.13 -6.63
C GLY A 149 5.46 -7.44 -7.92
N CYS A 150 5.09 -6.89 -9.08
CA CYS A 150 5.92 -6.95 -10.29
C CYS A 150 7.02 -5.88 -10.27
N ALA A 151 8.03 -6.02 -11.13
CA ALA A 151 9.20 -5.14 -11.15
C ALA A 151 8.89 -3.65 -11.35
N ASN A 152 7.78 -3.33 -12.04
CA ASN A 152 7.34 -1.96 -12.32
C ASN A 152 6.32 -1.43 -11.29
N HIS A 153 5.97 -2.23 -10.28
CA HIS A 153 5.02 -1.84 -9.25
C HIS A 153 5.67 -1.00 -8.15
N MET A 154 4.80 -0.39 -7.33
CA MET A 154 5.23 0.46 -6.22
C MET A 154 6.16 -0.31 -5.27
N PRO A 155 7.37 0.21 -4.95
CA PRO A 155 8.36 -0.47 -4.12
C PRO A 155 7.99 -0.37 -2.63
N LEU A 156 6.96 -1.12 -2.22
CA LEU A 156 6.44 -1.09 -0.85
C LEU A 156 7.47 -1.52 0.20
N GLU A 157 8.43 -2.39 -0.16
CA GLU A 157 9.55 -2.76 0.70
C GLU A 157 10.42 -1.55 1.07
N ALA A 158 10.78 -0.75 0.07
CA ALA A 158 11.57 0.46 0.30
C ALA A 158 10.83 1.45 1.21
N PHE A 159 9.52 1.64 0.99
CA PHE A 159 8.70 2.50 1.86
C PHE A 159 8.63 1.96 3.29
N CYS A 160 8.45 0.65 3.47
CA CYS A 160 8.45 0.04 4.80
C CYS A 160 9.80 0.22 5.51
N ALA A 161 10.91 0.04 4.80
CA ALA A 161 12.24 0.25 5.34
C ALA A 161 12.46 1.71 5.80
N VAL A 162 12.10 2.68 4.95
CA VAL A 162 12.19 4.12 5.31
C VAL A 162 11.35 4.44 6.54
N VAL A 163 10.12 3.93 6.62
CA VAL A 163 9.26 4.15 7.81
C VAL A 163 9.88 3.53 9.05
N ALA A 164 10.40 2.30 8.96
CA ALA A 164 11.04 1.62 10.09
C ALA A 164 12.29 2.40 10.58
N ASP A 165 13.10 2.91 9.66
CA ASP A 165 14.30 3.70 10.02
C ASP A 165 13.93 5.05 10.64
N ASN A 166 12.92 5.73 10.13
CA ASN A 166 12.41 6.97 10.72
C ASN A 166 11.88 6.75 12.14
N VAL A 167 11.15 5.66 12.37
CA VAL A 167 10.66 5.30 13.72
C VAL A 167 11.83 5.01 14.66
N ARG A 168 12.84 4.23 14.24
CA ARG A 168 14.04 3.95 15.03
C ARG A 168 14.77 5.23 15.39
N GLN A 169 14.98 6.13 14.44
CA GLN A 169 15.63 7.42 14.65
C GLN A 169 14.87 8.26 15.69
N THR A 170 13.54 8.32 15.57
CA THR A 170 12.68 9.06 16.51
C THR A 170 12.78 8.50 17.92
N LEU A 171 12.77 7.16 18.07
CA LEU A 171 12.91 6.50 19.37
C LEU A 171 14.29 6.77 20.01
N GLN A 172 15.36 6.67 19.22
CA GLN A 172 16.73 6.97 19.69
C GLN A 172 16.86 8.42 20.13
N HIS A 173 16.33 9.36 19.34
CA HIS A 173 16.33 10.77 19.68
C HIS A 173 15.55 11.04 20.98
N SER A 174 14.37 10.48 21.12
CA SER A 174 13.53 10.59 22.33
C SER A 174 14.26 10.04 23.57
N ALA A 175 14.91 8.89 23.46
CA ALA A 175 15.70 8.31 24.55
C ALA A 175 16.87 9.21 24.96
N SER A 176 17.60 9.77 23.99
CA SER A 176 18.72 10.68 24.24
C SER A 176 18.29 12.00 24.90
N MET A 177 17.16 12.55 24.48
CA MET A 177 16.57 13.75 25.09
C MET A 177 16.10 13.47 26.53
N GLY A 178 15.45 12.33 26.78
CA GLY A 178 15.05 11.92 28.13
C GLY A 178 16.24 11.77 29.07
N ALA A 179 17.38 11.23 28.63
CA ALA A 179 18.59 11.14 29.38
C ALA A 179 19.19 12.55 29.73
N LYS A 180 19.22 13.46 28.74
CA LYS A 180 19.69 14.84 28.94
C LYS A 180 18.82 15.64 29.90
N LEU A 181 17.51 15.44 29.91
CA LEU A 181 16.61 16.13 30.83
C LEU A 181 16.71 15.61 32.28
N ARG A 182 17.06 14.34 32.49
CA ARG A 182 17.28 13.76 33.82
C ARG A 182 18.62 14.15 34.43
N SER A 183 19.60 14.56 33.61
CA SER A 183 20.93 14.98 34.06
C SER A 183 21.04 16.49 34.42
N ARG A 184 19.94 17.23 34.22
CA ARG A 184 19.79 18.65 34.63
C ARG A 184 18.92 18.76 35.87
#